data_c611d9b86e02d8319dcd472a84eddad9
#
_entry.id   c611d9b86e02d8319dcd472a84eddad9
#
_cell.length_a   1.000
_cell.length_b   1.000
_cell.length_c   1.000
_cell.angle_alpha   90.00
_cell.angle_beta   90.00
_cell.angle_gamma   90.00
#
_symmetry.space_group_name_H-M   'P 1'
#
loop_
_entity.id
_entity.type
_entity.pdbx_description
1 polymer ?
#
loop_
_entity_poly.entity_id
_entity_poly.type
_entity_poly.pdbx_seq_one_letter_code
_entity_poly.pdbx_strand_id
1 'polypeptide(L)'
;MGLDSYLYRTSKRRVDATKKFGEIRRVYSEDIDLLMKKPRWKNLVDSLPKDEFGYYDWKSYTDEQKKGVRYLRCAARRVAKKHGLALDKNLRPIFDIEDFGLNHKDDSVDEIGYWRKNWKLHQYIIDNFWHDKDNDNLVDVFLTKSDLEKIVADGWGNEFGQALRCWNDDYVVFYHPWY
;
A
#
# COMPACT_ATOMS: atom_id res chain seq x y z
N MET A 1 18.90 14.09 -0.98
CA MET A 1 17.44 13.78 -0.95
C MET A 1 16.81 14.68 0.09
N GLY A 2 15.59 15.14 -0.11
CA GLY A 2 14.89 16.05 0.80
C GLY A 2 13.70 15.33 1.41
N LEU A 3 13.39 15.59 2.67
CA LEU A 3 12.16 15.18 3.31
C LEU A 3 11.03 16.08 2.84
N ASP A 4 10.00 15.51 2.28
CA ASP A 4 8.69 16.12 2.12
C ASP A 4 7.72 15.37 3.06
N SER A 5 6.90 16.10 3.80
CA SER A 5 5.94 15.50 4.71
C SER A 5 4.60 16.19 4.64
N TYR A 6 3.55 15.41 4.83
CA TYR A 6 2.18 15.83 4.60
C TYR A 6 1.31 15.45 5.80
N LEU A 7 0.30 16.26 6.05
CA LEU A 7 -0.81 15.93 6.94
C LEU A 7 -2.06 15.79 6.10
N TYR A 8 -2.64 14.61 6.11
CA TYR A 8 -3.81 14.27 5.33
C TYR A 8 -5.01 13.92 6.22
N ARG A 9 -6.19 14.06 5.63
CA ARG A 9 -7.45 13.58 6.19
C ARG A 9 -8.22 12.76 5.16
N THR A 10 -8.79 11.64 5.57
CA THR A 10 -9.66 10.83 4.73
C THR A 10 -10.77 10.19 5.55
N SER A 11 -11.78 9.60 4.90
CA SER A 11 -12.86 8.92 5.62
C SER A 11 -12.35 7.65 6.32
N LYS A 12 -12.86 7.40 7.53
CA LYS A 12 -12.60 6.16 8.30
C LYS A 12 -12.99 4.91 7.50
N ARG A 13 -14.13 4.95 6.80
CA ARG A 13 -14.58 3.87 5.91
C ARG A 13 -13.51 3.50 4.88
N ARG A 14 -12.82 4.48 4.32
CA ARG A 14 -11.75 4.24 3.34
C ARG A 14 -10.53 3.58 3.96
N VAL A 15 -10.12 4.02 5.16
CA VAL A 15 -9.02 3.40 5.90
C VAL A 15 -9.34 1.95 6.25
N ASP A 16 -10.55 1.69 6.73
CA ASP A 16 -10.99 0.34 7.09
C ASP A 16 -11.04 -0.57 5.85
N ALA A 17 -11.53 -0.05 4.72
CA ALA A 17 -11.51 -0.75 3.44
C ALA A 17 -10.08 -1.06 2.98
N THR A 18 -9.15 -0.11 3.10
CA THR A 18 -7.72 -0.29 2.76
C THR A 18 -7.06 -1.36 3.65
N LYS A 19 -7.32 -1.35 4.96
CA LYS A 19 -6.80 -2.36 5.89
C LYS A 19 -7.31 -3.75 5.54
N LYS A 20 -8.62 -3.89 5.39
CA LYS A 20 -9.26 -5.16 4.98
C LYS A 20 -8.68 -5.68 3.67
N PHE A 21 -8.45 -4.79 2.74
CA PHE A 21 -7.83 -5.08 1.47
C PHE A 21 -6.38 -5.58 1.64
N GLY A 22 -5.56 -4.92 2.46
CA GLY A 22 -4.20 -5.34 2.77
C GLY A 22 -4.15 -6.79 3.31
N GLU A 23 -5.10 -7.15 4.18
CA GLU A 23 -5.23 -8.51 4.69
C GLU A 23 -5.55 -9.52 3.58
N ILE A 24 -6.55 -9.22 2.73
CA ILE A 24 -6.91 -10.08 1.60
C ILE A 24 -5.72 -10.24 0.65
N ARG A 25 -5.00 -9.16 0.34
CA ARG A 25 -3.81 -9.18 -0.52
C ARG A 25 -2.71 -10.04 0.08
N ARG A 26 -2.47 -9.95 1.38
CA ARG A 26 -1.47 -10.75 2.07
C ARG A 26 -1.77 -12.24 1.96
N VAL A 27 -2.98 -12.66 2.32
CA VAL A 27 -3.41 -14.08 2.26
C VAL A 27 -3.39 -14.59 0.82
N TYR A 28 -3.80 -13.78 -0.15
CA TYR A 28 -3.70 -14.11 -1.57
C TYR A 28 -2.22 -14.33 -2.00
N SER A 29 -1.31 -13.45 -1.57
CA SER A 29 0.12 -13.60 -1.88
C SER A 29 0.70 -14.88 -1.29
N GLU A 30 0.36 -15.23 -0.06
CA GLU A 30 0.77 -16.49 0.58
C GLU A 30 0.27 -17.72 -0.21
N ASP A 31 -1.00 -17.73 -0.62
CA ASP A 31 -1.58 -18.82 -1.43
C ASP A 31 -0.93 -18.92 -2.83
N ILE A 32 -0.58 -17.78 -3.44
CA ILE A 32 0.16 -17.76 -4.72
C ILE A 32 1.58 -18.29 -4.53
N ASP A 33 2.28 -17.92 -3.47
CA ASP A 33 3.61 -18.45 -3.16
C ASP A 33 3.58 -19.97 -2.94
N LEU A 34 2.56 -20.47 -2.24
CA LEU A 34 2.35 -21.92 -2.09
C LEU A 34 2.04 -22.61 -3.43
N LEU A 35 1.26 -21.96 -4.32
CA LEU A 35 1.02 -22.45 -5.67
C LEU A 35 2.33 -22.56 -6.45
N MET A 36 3.16 -21.50 -6.41
CA MET A 36 4.43 -21.41 -7.14
C MET A 36 5.48 -22.40 -6.63
N LYS A 37 5.46 -22.79 -5.36
CA LYS A 37 6.34 -23.82 -4.76
C LYS A 37 6.04 -25.24 -5.25
N LYS A 38 4.87 -25.49 -5.86
CA LYS A 38 4.55 -26.81 -6.42
C LYS A 38 5.52 -27.17 -7.54
N PRO A 39 6.13 -28.37 -7.57
CA PRO A 39 7.19 -28.74 -8.52
C PRO A 39 6.83 -28.45 -9.97
N ARG A 40 5.58 -28.72 -10.36
CA ARG A 40 5.07 -28.45 -11.72
C ARG A 40 5.23 -26.99 -12.14
N TRP A 41 4.88 -26.05 -11.25
CA TRP A 41 4.90 -24.63 -11.57
C TRP A 41 6.28 -24.05 -11.43
N LYS A 42 7.03 -24.50 -10.41
CA LYS A 42 8.43 -24.13 -10.24
C LYS A 42 9.22 -24.51 -11.46
N ASN A 43 9.16 -25.76 -11.91
CA ASN A 43 9.90 -26.23 -13.10
C ASN A 43 9.50 -25.49 -14.36
N LEU A 44 8.20 -25.16 -14.53
CA LEU A 44 7.76 -24.32 -15.64
C LEU A 44 8.44 -22.96 -15.62
N VAL A 45 8.35 -22.25 -14.49
CA VAL A 45 8.88 -20.87 -14.36
C VAL A 45 10.40 -20.86 -14.52
N ASP A 46 11.10 -21.82 -13.93
CA ASP A 46 12.55 -21.97 -14.04
C ASP A 46 13.00 -22.26 -15.49
N SER A 47 12.13 -22.88 -16.32
CA SER A 47 12.38 -23.17 -17.72
C SER A 47 12.09 -22.00 -18.68
N LEU A 48 11.45 -20.93 -18.21
CA LEU A 48 11.08 -19.82 -19.07
C LEU A 48 12.30 -18.97 -19.45
N PRO A 49 12.52 -18.68 -20.75
CA PRO A 49 13.62 -17.84 -21.18
C PRO A 49 13.46 -16.41 -20.68
N LYS A 50 14.60 -15.81 -20.35
CA LYS A 50 14.72 -14.42 -19.94
C LYS A 50 15.60 -13.66 -20.91
N ASP A 51 15.35 -12.38 -21.06
CA ASP A 51 16.19 -11.46 -21.82
C ASP A 51 17.48 -11.12 -21.05
N GLU A 52 18.32 -10.28 -21.67
CA GLU A 52 19.60 -9.82 -21.09
C GLU A 52 19.46 -9.02 -19.78
N PHE A 53 18.25 -8.49 -19.50
CA PHE A 53 17.91 -7.74 -18.29
C PHE A 53 17.26 -8.63 -17.21
N GLY A 54 17.07 -9.94 -17.51
CA GLY A 54 16.45 -10.88 -16.59
C GLY A 54 14.90 -10.88 -16.61
N TYR A 55 14.26 -10.16 -17.54
CA TYR A 55 12.82 -10.20 -17.74
C TYR A 55 12.39 -11.38 -18.60
N TYR A 56 11.20 -11.93 -18.32
CA TYR A 56 10.67 -13.04 -19.11
C TYR A 56 10.39 -12.65 -20.56
N ASP A 57 11.09 -13.28 -21.51
CA ASP A 57 10.91 -13.05 -22.94
C ASP A 57 9.81 -13.95 -23.53
N TRP A 58 8.57 -13.44 -23.50
CA TRP A 58 7.41 -14.13 -24.02
C TRP A 58 7.55 -14.54 -25.51
N LYS A 59 8.31 -13.83 -26.29
CA LYS A 59 8.47 -14.11 -27.73
C LYS A 59 9.24 -15.40 -27.94
N SER A 60 10.20 -15.69 -27.08
CA SER A 60 11.06 -16.87 -27.10
C SER A 60 10.45 -18.13 -26.49
N TYR A 61 9.21 -18.06 -25.96
CA TYR A 61 8.56 -19.21 -25.37
C TYR A 61 8.15 -20.24 -26.41
N THR A 62 8.42 -21.52 -26.14
CA THR A 62 7.88 -22.65 -26.90
C THR A 62 6.36 -22.73 -26.73
N ASP A 63 5.69 -23.46 -27.62
CA ASP A 63 4.23 -23.66 -27.52
C ASP A 63 3.84 -24.37 -26.23
N GLU A 64 4.65 -25.32 -25.76
CA GLU A 64 4.44 -26.00 -24.49
C GLU A 64 4.56 -25.04 -23.29
N GLN A 65 5.57 -24.17 -23.31
CA GLN A 65 5.74 -23.15 -22.28
C GLN A 65 4.56 -22.16 -22.28
N LYS A 66 4.13 -21.69 -23.48
CA LYS A 66 2.93 -20.84 -23.60
C LYS A 66 1.67 -21.52 -23.05
N LYS A 67 1.50 -22.82 -23.34
CA LYS A 67 0.39 -23.63 -22.81
C LYS A 67 0.50 -23.77 -21.28
N GLY A 68 1.71 -24.06 -20.77
CA GLY A 68 1.97 -24.14 -19.33
C GLY A 68 1.65 -22.84 -18.60
N VAL A 69 2.09 -21.69 -19.12
CA VAL A 69 1.79 -20.37 -18.56
C VAL A 69 0.28 -20.07 -18.58
N ARG A 70 -0.46 -20.49 -19.62
CA ARG A 70 -1.93 -20.34 -19.62
C ARG A 70 -2.57 -21.14 -18.49
N TYR A 71 -2.11 -22.37 -18.24
CA TYR A 71 -2.62 -23.18 -17.12
C TYR A 71 -2.26 -22.57 -15.76
N LEU A 72 -1.03 -22.05 -15.61
CA LEU A 72 -0.63 -21.33 -14.38
C LEU A 72 -1.54 -20.11 -14.13
N ARG A 73 -1.82 -19.33 -15.19
CA ARG A 73 -2.78 -18.21 -15.10
C ARG A 73 -4.17 -18.63 -14.67
N CYS A 74 -4.66 -19.77 -15.18
CA CYS A 74 -5.95 -20.32 -14.74
C CYS A 74 -5.91 -20.76 -13.26
N ALA A 75 -4.81 -21.34 -12.81
CA ALA A 75 -4.63 -21.72 -11.41
C ALA A 75 -4.58 -20.49 -10.50
N ALA A 76 -3.83 -19.46 -10.87
CA ALA A 76 -3.76 -18.18 -10.13
C ALA A 76 -5.15 -17.50 -10.04
N ARG A 77 -5.92 -17.48 -11.14
CA ARG A 77 -7.29 -16.95 -11.13
C ARG A 77 -8.23 -17.71 -10.19
N ARG A 78 -8.05 -19.04 -10.05
CA ARG A 78 -8.84 -19.82 -9.08
C ARG A 78 -8.47 -19.43 -7.64
N VAL A 79 -7.20 -19.22 -7.37
CA VAL A 79 -6.75 -18.72 -6.06
C VAL A 79 -7.35 -17.34 -5.79
N ALA A 80 -7.26 -16.41 -6.75
CA ALA A 80 -7.83 -15.07 -6.61
C ALA A 80 -9.34 -15.12 -6.34
N LYS A 81 -10.07 -15.94 -7.11
CA LYS A 81 -11.53 -16.12 -6.93
C LYS A 81 -11.89 -16.63 -5.53
N LYS A 82 -11.06 -17.50 -4.93
CA LYS A 82 -11.25 -17.99 -3.55
C LYS A 82 -11.25 -16.84 -2.54
N HIS A 83 -10.48 -15.78 -2.84
CA HIS A 83 -10.38 -14.57 -2.01
C HIS A 83 -11.29 -13.42 -2.48
N GLY A 84 -12.19 -13.67 -3.43
CA GLY A 84 -13.09 -12.64 -3.97
C GLY A 84 -12.39 -11.60 -4.85
N LEU A 85 -11.17 -11.91 -5.36
CA LEU A 85 -10.38 -11.01 -6.18
C LEU A 85 -10.54 -11.31 -7.67
N ALA A 86 -10.61 -10.26 -8.50
CA ALA A 86 -10.35 -10.33 -9.93
C ALA A 86 -8.88 -10.09 -10.24
N LEU A 87 -8.37 -10.61 -11.35
CA LEU A 87 -7.00 -10.38 -11.79
C LEU A 87 -6.97 -9.72 -13.17
N ASP A 88 -6.04 -8.79 -13.36
CA ASP A 88 -5.70 -8.21 -14.65
C ASP A 88 -5.01 -9.22 -15.58
N LYS A 89 -4.66 -8.77 -16.79
CA LYS A 89 -3.90 -9.57 -17.76
C LYS A 89 -2.52 -10.03 -17.26
N ASN A 90 -1.95 -9.32 -16.27
CA ASN A 90 -0.63 -9.61 -15.71
C ASN A 90 -0.72 -10.40 -14.39
N LEU A 91 -1.91 -10.92 -14.04
CA LEU A 91 -2.22 -11.62 -12.78
C LEU A 91 -2.09 -10.73 -11.52
N ARG A 92 -2.15 -9.43 -11.69
CA ARG A 92 -2.22 -8.52 -10.56
C ARG A 92 -3.68 -8.42 -10.11
N PRO A 93 -3.96 -8.43 -8.81
CA PRO A 93 -5.31 -8.16 -8.34
C PRO A 93 -5.84 -6.85 -8.89
N ILE A 94 -7.03 -6.90 -9.48
CA ILE A 94 -7.77 -5.70 -9.87
C ILE A 94 -8.59 -5.30 -8.64
N PHE A 95 -8.50 -4.05 -8.31
CA PHE A 95 -9.27 -3.45 -7.24
C PHE A 95 -10.19 -2.42 -7.87
N ASP A 96 -11.41 -2.35 -7.37
CA ASP A 96 -12.22 -1.16 -7.58
C ASP A 96 -11.51 -0.02 -6.84
N ILE A 97 -10.77 0.76 -7.62
CA ILE A 97 -9.85 1.81 -7.13
C ILE A 97 -10.62 2.90 -6.37
N GLU A 98 -11.91 3.04 -6.64
CA GLU A 98 -12.76 4.02 -5.95
C GLU A 98 -12.90 3.74 -4.44
N ASP A 99 -12.72 2.47 -4.02
CA ASP A 99 -12.86 2.10 -2.61
C ASP A 99 -11.53 1.83 -1.89
N PHE A 100 -10.37 1.76 -2.58
CA PHE A 100 -9.15 1.20 -2.01
C PHE A 100 -7.90 2.02 -2.31
N GLY A 101 -7.23 2.38 -1.26
CA GLY A 101 -5.94 3.04 -1.28
C GLY A 101 -6.01 4.46 -0.73
N LEU A 102 -5.03 4.78 0.11
CA LEU A 102 -4.73 6.15 0.49
C LEU A 102 -3.89 6.74 -0.65
N ASN A 103 -4.52 6.97 -1.81
CA ASN A 103 -3.85 7.65 -2.89
C ASN A 103 -3.90 9.14 -2.61
N HIS A 104 -2.78 9.72 -2.19
CA HIS A 104 -2.63 11.12 -1.81
C HIS A 104 -2.92 12.13 -2.94
N LYS A 105 -3.15 11.63 -4.17
CA LYS A 105 -3.55 12.45 -5.33
C LYS A 105 -5.04 12.35 -5.66
N ASP A 106 -5.79 11.66 -4.83
CA ASP A 106 -7.22 11.42 -5.04
C ASP A 106 -8.04 12.48 -4.29
N ASP A 107 -9.08 13.00 -4.91
CA ASP A 107 -10.03 13.97 -4.35
C ASP A 107 -10.70 13.52 -3.03
N SER A 108 -10.54 12.24 -2.67
CA SER A 108 -11.05 11.67 -1.42
C SER A 108 -10.08 11.78 -0.23
N VAL A 109 -8.90 12.34 -0.44
CA VAL A 109 -7.89 12.59 0.60
C VAL A 109 -7.62 14.08 0.63
N ASP A 110 -7.98 14.74 1.73
CA ASP A 110 -7.74 16.17 1.91
C ASP A 110 -6.33 16.40 2.45
N GLU A 111 -5.53 17.19 1.76
CA GLU A 111 -4.26 17.70 2.28
C GLU A 111 -4.54 18.87 3.24
N ILE A 112 -4.15 18.71 4.50
CA ILE A 112 -4.30 19.74 5.55
C ILE A 112 -3.01 20.53 5.70
N GLY A 113 -1.86 19.89 5.53
CA GLY A 113 -0.55 20.52 5.71
C GLY A 113 0.54 19.85 4.90
N TYR A 114 1.53 20.66 4.56
CA TYR A 114 2.73 20.24 3.84
C TYR A 114 3.97 20.91 4.43
N TRP A 115 5.03 20.12 4.67
CA TRP A 115 6.31 20.61 5.15
C TRP A 115 7.45 20.04 4.31
N ARG A 116 8.33 20.95 3.90
CA ARG A 116 9.55 20.57 3.18
C ARG A 116 10.74 20.67 4.11
N LYS A 117 11.54 19.58 4.19
CA LYS A 117 12.77 19.49 5.00
C LYS A 117 12.58 19.79 6.50
N ASN A 118 11.39 19.56 7.04
CA ASN A 118 11.13 19.74 8.46
C ASN A 118 11.46 18.47 9.27
N TRP A 119 12.76 18.16 9.34
CA TRP A 119 13.27 16.99 10.06
C TRP A 119 12.94 17.00 11.56
N LYS A 120 12.81 18.19 12.17
CA LYS A 120 12.45 18.30 13.60
C LYS A 120 11.01 17.82 13.84
N LEU A 121 10.07 18.25 12.99
CA LEU A 121 8.69 17.77 13.06
C LEU A 121 8.63 16.27 12.79
N HIS A 122 9.31 15.81 11.74
CA HIS A 122 9.34 14.39 11.40
C HIS A 122 9.83 13.54 12.56
N GLN A 123 11.00 13.89 13.13
CA GLN A 123 11.56 13.18 14.28
C GLN A 123 10.61 13.18 15.47
N TYR A 124 9.99 14.33 15.76
CA TYR A 124 8.99 14.43 16.83
C TYR A 124 7.80 13.50 16.62
N ILE A 125 7.25 13.43 15.39
CA ILE A 125 6.12 12.55 15.07
C ILE A 125 6.51 11.07 15.21
N ILE A 126 7.67 10.70 14.66
CA ILE A 126 8.16 9.31 14.72
C ILE A 126 8.42 8.89 16.16
N ASP A 127 9.08 9.71 16.96
CA ASP A 127 9.43 9.37 18.35
C ASP A 127 8.22 9.22 19.27
N ASN A 128 7.15 9.99 19.01
CA ASN A 128 6.00 10.04 19.90
C ASN A 128 4.81 9.18 19.44
N PHE A 129 4.64 8.94 18.14
CA PHE A 129 3.40 8.37 17.60
C PHE A 129 3.64 7.18 16.67
N TRP A 130 4.89 6.91 16.23
CA TRP A 130 5.21 5.75 15.42
C TRP A 130 5.83 4.62 16.25
N HIS A 131 5.26 3.43 16.14
CA HIS A 131 5.65 2.30 16.98
C HIS A 131 6.62 1.32 16.31
N ASP A 132 6.73 1.37 14.97
CA ASP A 132 7.65 0.53 14.20
C ASP A 132 8.87 1.35 13.76
N LYS A 133 9.95 1.26 14.54
CA LYS A 133 11.16 2.09 14.36
C LYS A 133 12.04 1.69 13.17
N ASP A 134 11.77 0.54 12.54
CA ASP A 134 12.63 0.01 11.48
C ASP A 134 12.32 0.60 10.10
N ASN A 135 11.17 1.23 9.92
CA ASN A 135 10.78 1.84 8.65
C ASN A 135 9.84 3.04 8.89
N ASP A 136 10.36 4.23 8.70
CA ASP A 136 9.64 5.50 8.88
C ASP A 136 9.42 6.27 7.57
N ASN A 137 9.95 5.76 6.44
CA ASN A 137 9.76 6.35 5.12
C ASN A 137 8.51 5.77 4.44
N LEU A 138 7.70 6.62 3.81
CA LEU A 138 6.47 6.25 3.10
C LEU A 138 5.43 5.52 3.97
N VAL A 139 5.47 5.72 5.28
CA VAL A 139 4.49 5.16 6.21
C VAL A 139 3.43 6.18 6.59
N ASP A 140 2.19 5.72 6.78
CA ASP A 140 1.11 6.56 7.26
C ASP A 140 1.03 6.45 8.78
N VAL A 141 1.39 7.51 9.49
CA VAL A 141 1.26 7.60 10.96
C VAL A 141 -0.13 8.13 11.28
N PHE A 142 -1.04 7.24 11.66
CA PHE A 142 -2.40 7.60 12.03
C PHE A 142 -2.45 8.29 13.38
N LEU A 143 -3.05 9.47 13.42
CA LEU A 143 -3.14 10.31 14.60
C LEU A 143 -4.56 10.30 15.16
N THR A 144 -4.68 10.07 16.45
CA THR A 144 -5.94 10.20 17.18
C THR A 144 -6.20 11.67 17.53
N LYS A 145 -7.42 11.98 18.01
CA LYS A 145 -7.73 13.31 18.53
C LYS A 145 -6.79 13.71 19.66
N SER A 146 -6.50 12.79 20.57
CA SER A 146 -5.59 13.01 21.70
C SER A 146 -4.15 13.27 21.24
N ASP A 147 -3.71 12.59 20.16
CA ASP A 147 -2.39 12.85 19.58
C ASP A 147 -2.32 14.26 18.99
N LEU A 148 -3.36 14.69 18.27
CA LEU A 148 -3.45 16.06 17.74
C LEU A 148 -3.45 17.11 18.87
N GLU A 149 -4.19 16.86 19.96
CA GLU A 149 -4.20 17.73 21.14
C GLU A 149 -2.79 17.86 21.76
N LYS A 150 -2.08 16.74 21.89
CA LYS A 150 -0.69 16.72 22.38
C LYS A 150 0.25 17.47 21.42
N ILE A 151 0.18 17.23 20.12
CA ILE A 151 1.01 17.89 19.10
C ILE A 151 0.82 19.41 19.16
N VAL A 152 -0.41 19.87 19.28
CA VAL A 152 -0.74 21.31 19.40
C VAL A 152 -0.22 21.88 20.71
N ALA A 153 -0.38 21.18 21.82
CA ALA A 153 0.10 21.60 23.15
C ALA A 153 1.64 21.69 23.19
N ASP A 154 2.33 20.81 22.47
CA ASP A 154 3.80 20.82 22.34
C ASP A 154 4.31 21.90 21.35
N GLY A 155 3.42 22.75 20.81
CA GLY A 155 3.75 23.91 19.99
C GLY A 155 3.92 23.66 18.51
N TRP A 156 3.49 22.50 18.01
CA TRP A 156 3.51 22.18 16.59
C TRP A 156 2.26 22.73 15.87
N GLY A 157 2.28 23.93 15.55
CA GLY A 157 1.69 24.75 14.54
C GLY A 157 0.21 24.64 14.15
N ASN A 158 -0.07 25.40 13.10
CA ASN A 158 -1.40 25.75 12.66
C ASN A 158 -2.15 24.61 12.00
N GLU A 159 -1.46 23.73 11.28
CA GLU A 159 -2.04 22.65 10.49
C GLU A 159 -2.65 21.57 11.38
N PHE A 160 -1.95 21.16 12.43
CA PHE A 160 -2.48 20.22 13.43
C PHE A 160 -3.65 20.84 14.21
N GLY A 161 -3.57 22.13 14.51
CA GLY A 161 -4.67 22.89 15.12
C GLY A 161 -5.88 22.99 14.18
N GLN A 162 -5.67 23.11 12.88
CA GLN A 162 -6.74 23.04 11.89
C GLN A 162 -7.38 21.65 11.85
N ALA A 163 -6.57 20.60 11.79
CA ALA A 163 -7.04 19.22 11.83
C ALA A 163 -7.89 18.95 13.08
N LEU A 164 -7.44 19.45 14.24
CA LEU A 164 -8.16 19.32 15.50
C LEU A 164 -9.51 20.08 15.50
N ARG A 165 -9.54 21.32 15.00
CA ARG A 165 -10.78 22.11 14.90
C ARG A 165 -11.81 21.49 13.96
N CYS A 166 -11.35 20.82 12.90
CA CYS A 166 -12.19 20.12 11.92
C CYS A 166 -12.36 18.65 12.24
N TRP A 167 -12.02 18.21 13.47
CA TRP A 167 -12.14 16.82 13.86
C TRP A 167 -13.57 16.33 13.77
N ASN A 168 -13.72 15.15 13.18
CA ASN A 168 -14.97 14.41 13.11
C ASN A 168 -14.64 12.92 13.21
N ASP A 169 -15.42 12.15 13.96
CA ASP A 169 -15.19 10.73 14.19
C ASP A 169 -15.35 9.85 12.93
N ASP A 170 -15.94 10.41 11.85
CA ASP A 170 -16.06 9.75 10.55
C ASP A 170 -14.77 9.85 9.71
N TYR A 171 -13.79 10.64 10.17
CA TYR A 171 -12.53 10.87 9.49
C TYR A 171 -11.33 10.35 10.29
N VAL A 172 -10.25 10.15 9.57
CA VAL A 172 -8.94 9.79 10.11
C VAL A 172 -7.94 10.82 9.61
N VAL A 173 -7.07 11.27 10.49
CA VAL A 173 -5.94 12.14 10.17
C VAL A 173 -4.66 11.31 10.21
N PHE A 174 -3.77 11.51 9.25
CA PHE A 174 -2.49 10.81 9.23
C PHE A 174 -1.37 11.68 8.68
N TYR A 175 -0.18 11.47 9.25
CA TYR A 175 1.05 12.09 8.79
C TYR A 175 1.78 11.13 7.84
N HIS A 176 2.24 11.64 6.70
CA HIS A 176 2.92 10.87 5.65
C HIS A 176 4.28 11.49 5.31
N PRO A 177 5.40 10.91 5.72
CA PRO A 177 6.74 11.33 5.31
C PRO A 177 7.13 10.69 3.98
N TRP A 178 7.89 11.44 3.18
CA TRP A 178 8.46 10.98 1.91
C TRP A 178 9.90 11.49 1.74
N TYR A 179 10.90 10.61 1.77
CA TYR A 179 12.31 10.96 1.56
C TYR A 179 13.15 9.82 0.97
#